data_b90005a6bec57cbe5ac8512e853eb1c8
#
_entry.id   b90005a6bec57cbe5ac8512e853eb1c8
#
_cell.length_a   1.000
_cell.length_b   1.000
_cell.length_c   1.000
_cell.angle_alpha   90.00
_cell.angle_beta   90.00
_cell.angle_gamma   90.00
#
_symmetry.space_group_name_H-M   'P 1'
#
loop_
_entity.id
_entity.type
_entity.pdbx_description
1 polymer ?
#
loop_
_entity_poly.entity_id
_entity_poly.type
_entity_poly.pdbx_seq_one_letter_code
_entity_poly.pdbx_strand_id
1 'polypeptide(L)'
;ATTSTDADYSQLSVDSLGRLITTHAPHGIMVHGNASATGTSDTSLVAAGGASIKNYITDILAANTGASTTLLTIKDGSGGSTLLTTIVPAGGGSNIQLKTPIVGSANTAIYFACGAASTTVYVSAHGYKAL
;
A
#
# COMPACT_ATOMS: atom_id res chain seq x y z
N ALA A 1 -26.11 -15.27 28.59
CA ALA A 1 -24.78 -15.05 28.01
C ALA A 1 -24.45 -16.22 27.11
N THR A 2 -24.36 -15.97 25.87
CA THR A 2 -23.82 -16.94 24.95
C THR A 2 -22.32 -17.02 25.18
N THR A 3 -21.93 -18.09 25.83
CA THR A 3 -20.55 -18.49 25.76
C THR A 3 -20.35 -19.08 24.37
N SER A 4 -19.83 -18.33 23.49
CA SER A 4 -19.28 -18.83 22.29
C SER A 4 -18.04 -19.65 22.66
N THR A 5 -18.03 -20.89 22.33
CA THR A 5 -16.86 -21.76 22.49
C THR A 5 -15.75 -21.44 21.52
N ASP A 6 -16.00 -20.48 20.65
CA ASP A 6 -15.07 -20.02 19.63
C ASP A 6 -14.40 -18.69 19.97
N ALA A 7 -14.57 -18.23 21.22
CA ALA A 7 -13.94 -17.01 21.73
C ALA A 7 -14.20 -15.75 20.88
N ASP A 8 -15.35 -15.68 20.24
CA ASP A 8 -15.73 -14.56 19.37
C ASP A 8 -16.33 -13.40 20.18
N TYR A 9 -15.56 -12.95 21.17
CA TYR A 9 -15.92 -11.75 21.93
C TYR A 9 -15.35 -10.50 21.27
N SER A 10 -16.21 -9.75 20.61
CA SER A 10 -15.92 -8.37 20.31
C SER A 10 -16.12 -7.54 21.57
N GLN A 11 -15.05 -7.11 22.21
CA GLN A 11 -15.15 -6.14 23.29
C GLN A 11 -15.63 -4.81 22.73
N LEU A 12 -16.84 -4.40 23.15
CA LEU A 12 -17.33 -3.05 22.88
C LEU A 12 -16.62 -2.09 23.85
N SER A 13 -15.80 -1.22 23.32
CA SER A 13 -15.15 -0.18 24.12
C SER A 13 -16.05 1.04 24.21
N VAL A 14 -16.25 1.52 25.42
CA VAL A 14 -16.97 2.76 25.69
C VAL A 14 -16.04 3.76 26.37
N ASP A 15 -16.28 5.05 26.14
CA ASP A 15 -15.56 6.11 26.85
C ASP A 15 -16.10 6.31 28.28
N SER A 16 -15.50 7.22 29.02
CA SER A 16 -15.90 7.53 30.40
C SER A 16 -17.32 8.07 30.53
N LEU A 17 -17.97 8.45 29.44
CA LEU A 17 -19.34 8.92 29.37
C LEU A 17 -20.30 7.83 28.87
N GLY A 18 -19.83 6.59 28.71
CA GLY A 18 -20.62 5.47 28.25
C GLY A 18 -20.94 5.46 26.75
N ARG A 19 -20.25 6.29 25.95
CA ARG A 19 -20.46 6.33 24.49
C ARG A 19 -19.62 5.25 23.82
N LEU A 20 -20.20 4.55 22.84
CA LEU A 20 -19.51 3.55 22.05
C LEU A 20 -18.36 4.17 21.27
N ILE A 21 -17.17 3.65 21.46
CA ILE A 21 -16.01 4.05 20.65
C ILE A 21 -16.01 3.19 19.37
N THR A 22 -16.22 3.84 18.25
CA THR A 22 -16.08 3.23 16.94
C THR A 22 -14.84 3.80 16.25
N THR A 23 -13.97 2.94 15.78
CA THR A 23 -12.83 3.35 14.96
C THR A 23 -13.09 2.96 13.51
N HIS A 24 -12.90 3.88 12.60
CA HIS A 24 -12.92 3.59 11.17
C HIS A 24 -11.57 3.09 10.65
N ALA A 25 -10.73 2.58 11.55
CA ALA A 25 -9.46 2.00 11.15
C ALA A 25 -9.70 0.74 10.30
N PRO A 26 -9.00 0.58 9.19
CA PRO A 26 -9.04 -0.66 8.43
C PRO A 26 -8.58 -1.82 9.32
N HIS A 27 -9.15 -3.00 9.08
CA HIS A 27 -8.73 -4.20 9.77
C HIS A 27 -7.27 -4.49 9.45
N GLY A 28 -6.42 -4.44 10.46
CA GLY A 28 -5.01 -4.75 10.31
C GLY A 28 -4.08 -3.66 10.84
N ILE A 29 -2.81 -3.87 10.63
CA ILE A 29 -1.75 -2.95 11.04
C ILE A 29 -1.48 -2.00 9.89
N MET A 30 -1.50 -0.69 10.17
CA MET A 30 -1.17 0.33 9.17
C MET A 30 0.26 0.15 8.67
N VAL A 31 0.44 0.26 7.37
CA VAL A 31 1.75 0.22 6.72
C VAL A 31 1.91 1.42 5.80
N HIS A 32 3.15 1.83 5.65
CA HIS A 32 3.53 2.82 4.65
C HIS A 32 4.88 2.45 4.05
N GLY A 33 5.11 2.89 2.85
CA GLY A 33 6.39 2.77 2.19
C GLY A 33 6.73 4.06 1.47
N ASN A 34 8.01 4.37 1.41
CA ASN A 34 8.54 5.51 0.69
C ASN A 34 9.86 5.12 0.05
N ALA A 35 9.97 5.29 -1.25
CA ALA A 35 11.18 4.95 -1.98
C ALA A 35 11.30 5.83 -3.23
N SER A 36 12.52 5.93 -3.75
CA SER A 36 12.79 6.63 -4.99
C SER A 36 13.58 5.74 -5.95
N ALA A 37 13.40 5.97 -7.23
CA ALA A 37 14.14 5.28 -8.27
C ALA A 37 14.53 6.25 -9.39
N THR A 38 15.71 6.01 -9.99
CA THR A 38 16.24 6.79 -11.12
C THR A 38 16.31 5.98 -12.41
N GLY A 39 15.88 4.74 -12.39
CA GLY A 39 15.95 3.82 -13.51
C GLY A 39 14.71 2.96 -13.64
N THR A 40 14.79 1.93 -14.47
CA THR A 40 13.69 1.02 -14.79
C THR A 40 13.66 -0.24 -13.94
N SER A 41 14.60 -0.41 -13.02
CA SER A 41 14.68 -1.57 -12.15
C SER A 41 13.57 -1.58 -11.10
N ASP A 42 13.17 -2.79 -10.72
CA ASP A 42 12.20 -2.97 -9.64
C ASP A 42 12.78 -2.47 -8.31
N THR A 43 12.04 -1.64 -7.63
CA THR A 43 12.41 -1.04 -6.35
C THR A 43 11.39 -1.41 -5.29
N SER A 44 11.84 -1.87 -4.11
CA SER A 44 10.94 -2.23 -3.01
C SER A 44 10.28 -0.98 -2.46
N LEU A 45 8.97 -1.03 -2.29
CA LEU A 45 8.15 0.08 -1.79
C LEU A 45 7.58 -0.22 -0.40
N VAL A 46 6.94 -1.36 -0.23
CA VAL A 46 6.39 -1.80 1.05
C VAL A 46 6.92 -3.19 1.36
N ALA A 47 7.48 -3.37 2.54
CA ALA A 47 8.04 -4.65 2.96
C ALA A 47 6.97 -5.76 3.06
N ALA A 48 7.39 -7.00 2.86
CA ALA A 48 6.53 -8.16 3.07
C ALA A 48 5.97 -8.18 4.51
N GLY A 49 4.72 -8.58 4.65
CA GLY A 49 4.03 -8.58 5.94
C GLY A 49 4.42 -9.72 6.88
N GLY A 50 5.00 -10.78 6.35
CA GLY A 50 5.28 -12.03 7.05
C GLY A 50 4.41 -13.17 6.54
N ALA A 51 4.63 -14.38 7.08
CA ALA A 51 3.91 -15.57 6.65
C ALA A 51 2.39 -15.37 6.72
N SER A 52 1.69 -15.71 5.66
CA SER A 52 0.24 -15.57 5.48
C SER A 52 -0.31 -14.14 5.54
N ILE A 53 0.55 -13.14 5.70
CA ILE A 53 0.14 -11.73 5.77
C ILE A 53 0.25 -11.08 4.40
N LYS A 54 -0.81 -10.37 4.00
CA LYS A 54 -0.87 -9.62 2.74
C LYS A 54 -0.82 -8.12 3.00
N ASN A 55 -0.27 -7.38 2.05
CA ASN A 55 -0.34 -5.93 2.02
C ASN A 55 -1.57 -5.47 1.22
N TYR A 56 -2.30 -4.52 1.78
CA TYR A 56 -3.47 -3.87 1.17
C TYR A 56 -3.14 -2.40 0.99
N ILE A 57 -2.95 -1.97 -0.25
CA ILE A 57 -2.56 -0.59 -0.57
C ILE A 57 -3.79 0.22 -0.94
N THR A 58 -3.99 1.32 -0.23
CA THR A 58 -5.15 2.21 -0.41
C THR A 58 -4.79 3.51 -1.10
N ASP A 59 -3.57 4.00 -0.94
CA ASP A 59 -3.14 5.29 -1.45
C ASP A 59 -1.73 5.19 -2.02
N ILE A 60 -1.54 5.80 -3.18
CA ILE A 60 -0.23 5.91 -3.84
C ILE A 60 -0.03 7.35 -4.27
N LEU A 61 1.06 7.93 -3.83
CA LEU A 61 1.56 9.23 -4.27
C LEU A 61 2.85 9.03 -5.05
N ALA A 62 2.96 9.65 -6.21
CA ALA A 62 4.17 9.65 -6.99
C ALA A 62 4.53 11.05 -7.42
N ALA A 63 5.81 11.39 -7.36
CA ALA A 63 6.35 12.66 -7.84
C ALA A 63 7.53 12.37 -8.75
N ASN A 64 7.53 13.00 -9.93
CA ASN A 64 8.58 12.86 -10.92
C ASN A 64 9.32 14.19 -11.05
N THR A 65 10.57 14.23 -10.63
CA THR A 65 11.43 15.42 -10.74
C THR A 65 12.28 15.41 -12.02
N GLY A 66 12.15 14.36 -12.82
CA GLY A 66 12.85 14.25 -14.10
C GLY A 66 12.22 15.04 -15.22
N ALA A 67 12.94 15.15 -16.32
CA ALA A 67 12.52 15.90 -17.50
C ALA A 67 11.61 15.12 -18.44
N SER A 68 11.38 13.84 -18.18
CA SER A 68 10.59 12.95 -19.04
C SER A 68 9.42 12.33 -18.26
N THR A 69 8.27 12.30 -18.90
CA THR A 69 7.11 11.53 -18.39
C THR A 69 7.46 10.05 -18.33
N THR A 70 7.06 9.38 -17.25
CA THR A 70 7.28 7.96 -17.07
C THR A 70 6.01 7.22 -16.73
N LEU A 71 5.99 5.94 -17.08
CA LEU A 71 4.97 5.00 -16.64
C LEU A 71 5.41 4.41 -15.30
N LEU A 72 4.58 4.51 -14.29
CA LEU A 72 4.80 3.89 -12.99
C LEU A 72 3.98 2.62 -12.89
N THR A 73 4.64 1.52 -12.61
CA THR A 73 4.02 0.21 -12.45
C THR A 73 4.22 -0.29 -11.03
N ILE A 74 3.12 -0.61 -10.35
CA ILE A 74 3.14 -1.23 -9.02
C ILE A 74 3.05 -2.74 -9.21
N LYS A 75 3.90 -3.49 -8.53
CA LYS A 75 4.09 -4.93 -8.75
C LYS A 75 3.97 -5.73 -7.46
N ASP A 76 3.51 -6.94 -7.61
CA ASP A 76 3.45 -7.94 -6.54
C ASP A 76 4.77 -8.72 -6.47
N GLY A 77 5.74 -8.13 -5.80
CA GLY A 77 7.09 -8.66 -5.71
C GLY A 77 8.01 -8.20 -6.86
N SER A 78 9.31 -8.45 -6.69
CA SER A 78 10.31 -8.19 -7.74
C SER A 78 10.08 -9.15 -8.92
N GLY A 79 9.95 -8.60 -10.12
CA GLY A 79 9.62 -9.38 -11.31
C GLY A 79 8.20 -9.93 -11.31
N GLY A 80 7.37 -9.56 -10.34
CA GLY A 80 6.02 -10.07 -10.17
C GLY A 80 4.97 -9.43 -11.06
N SER A 81 3.73 -9.83 -10.85
CA SER A 81 2.58 -9.36 -11.62
C SER A 81 2.33 -7.87 -11.40
N THR A 82 1.89 -7.19 -12.45
CA THR A 82 1.45 -5.79 -12.36
C THR A 82 0.12 -5.70 -11.62
N LEU A 83 0.10 -4.87 -10.59
CA LEU A 83 -1.10 -4.59 -9.80
C LEU A 83 -1.78 -3.29 -10.22
N LEU A 84 -0.99 -2.29 -10.61
CA LEU A 84 -1.47 -0.98 -11.03
C LEU A 84 -0.45 -0.33 -11.95
N THR A 85 -0.93 0.44 -12.91
CA THR A 85 -0.08 1.27 -13.78
C THR A 85 -0.69 2.67 -13.88
N THR A 86 0.17 3.68 -13.76
CA THR A 86 -0.21 5.08 -13.92
C THR A 86 0.90 5.87 -14.61
N ILE A 87 0.53 7.00 -15.17
CA ILE A 87 1.48 7.93 -15.78
C ILE A 87 1.88 8.99 -14.74
N VAL A 88 3.18 9.24 -14.62
CA VAL A 88 3.71 10.33 -13.82
C VAL A 88 4.37 11.34 -14.75
N PRO A 89 3.76 12.53 -14.93
CA PRO A 89 4.28 13.50 -15.87
C PRO A 89 5.63 14.08 -15.42
N ALA A 90 6.41 14.55 -16.38
CA ALA A 90 7.66 15.25 -16.11
C ALA A 90 7.42 16.48 -15.23
N GLY A 91 8.20 16.62 -14.15
CA GLY A 91 8.07 17.72 -13.21
C GLY A 91 6.73 17.75 -12.46
N GLY A 92 5.99 16.67 -12.46
CA GLY A 92 4.67 16.57 -11.86
C GLY A 92 4.50 15.35 -10.98
N GLY A 93 3.26 15.03 -10.65
CA GLY A 93 2.93 13.91 -9.78
C GLY A 93 1.61 13.25 -10.12
N SER A 94 1.37 12.13 -9.44
CA SER A 94 0.13 11.39 -9.51
C SER A 94 -0.29 11.03 -8.09
N ASN A 95 -1.56 11.26 -7.78
CA ASN A 95 -2.15 10.91 -6.50
C ASN A 95 -3.32 9.96 -6.76
N ILE A 96 -3.21 8.74 -6.24
CA ILE A 96 -4.21 7.69 -6.45
C ILE A 96 -4.78 7.29 -5.11
N GLN A 97 -6.09 7.45 -4.97
CA GLN A 97 -6.87 6.95 -3.84
C GLN A 97 -7.77 5.82 -4.33
N LEU A 98 -7.66 4.66 -3.69
CA LEU A 98 -8.35 3.46 -4.13
C LEU A 98 -9.54 3.17 -3.21
N LYS A 99 -10.73 3.11 -3.77
CA LYS A 99 -11.92 2.66 -3.04
C LYS A 99 -11.80 1.19 -2.63
N THR A 100 -11.26 0.37 -3.52
CA THR A 100 -10.93 -1.02 -3.25
C THR A 100 -9.42 -1.15 -3.20
N PRO A 101 -8.84 -1.62 -2.08
CA PRO A 101 -7.40 -1.75 -1.97
C PRO A 101 -6.79 -2.67 -3.03
N ILE A 102 -5.57 -2.36 -3.45
CA ILE A 102 -4.71 -3.32 -4.14
C ILE A 102 -4.22 -4.32 -3.12
N VAL A 103 -4.34 -5.60 -3.41
CA VAL A 103 -3.93 -6.69 -2.51
C VAL A 103 -2.74 -7.41 -3.11
N GLY A 104 -1.62 -7.43 -2.39
CA GLY A 104 -0.47 -8.24 -2.73
C GLY A 104 -0.63 -9.71 -2.31
N SER A 105 0.26 -10.55 -2.79
CA SER A 105 0.33 -11.94 -2.34
C SER A 105 0.84 -12.04 -0.90
N ALA A 106 0.51 -13.15 -0.24
CA ALA A 106 0.97 -13.40 1.13
C ALA A 106 2.50 -13.40 1.20
N ASN A 107 3.04 -12.76 2.24
CA ASN A 107 4.48 -12.64 2.51
C ASN A 107 5.28 -12.09 1.31
N THR A 108 4.70 -11.18 0.57
CA THR A 108 5.31 -10.59 -0.62
C THR A 108 5.39 -9.07 -0.48
N ALA A 109 6.54 -8.51 -0.75
CA ALA A 109 6.73 -7.06 -0.75
C ALA A 109 6.07 -6.43 -1.98
N ILE A 110 5.61 -5.20 -1.84
CA ILE A 110 5.14 -4.41 -2.97
C ILE A 110 6.32 -3.67 -3.58
N TYR A 111 6.47 -3.79 -4.87
CA TYR A 111 7.53 -3.16 -5.66
C TYR A 111 6.95 -2.13 -6.63
N PHE A 112 7.79 -1.26 -7.12
CA PHE A 112 7.47 -0.41 -8.27
C PHE A 112 8.60 -0.37 -9.26
N ALA A 113 8.27 -0.05 -10.50
CA ALA A 113 9.24 0.16 -11.57
C ALA A 113 8.77 1.33 -12.44
N CYS A 114 9.75 2.06 -12.99
CA CYS A 114 9.49 3.13 -13.94
C CYS A 114 9.73 2.64 -15.38
N GLY A 115 8.93 3.12 -16.33
CA GLY A 115 9.03 2.73 -17.73
C GLY A 115 10.12 3.46 -18.51
N ALA A 116 10.73 4.50 -17.94
CA ALA A 116 11.79 5.28 -18.58
C ALA A 116 12.99 5.44 -17.65
N ALA A 117 14.18 5.30 -18.21
CA ALA A 117 15.42 5.63 -17.52
C ALA A 117 15.60 7.17 -17.46
N SER A 118 16.47 7.62 -16.58
CA SER A 118 16.82 9.06 -16.40
C SER A 118 15.68 9.91 -15.83
N THR A 119 14.67 9.30 -15.24
CA THR A 119 13.69 9.99 -14.42
C THR A 119 13.96 9.70 -12.95
N THR A 120 13.77 10.68 -12.08
CA THR A 120 13.77 10.46 -10.64
C THR A 120 12.34 10.51 -10.15
N VAL A 121 11.83 9.37 -9.71
CA VAL A 121 10.47 9.24 -9.23
C VAL A 121 10.49 8.88 -7.76
N TYR A 122 9.77 9.66 -6.96
CA TYR A 122 9.55 9.41 -5.54
C TYR A 122 8.15 8.83 -5.38
N VAL A 123 8.05 7.68 -4.73
CA VAL A 123 6.76 6.99 -4.55
C VAL A 123 6.52 6.76 -3.07
N SER A 124 5.33 7.13 -2.62
CA SER A 124 4.84 6.83 -1.28
C SER A 124 3.56 6.00 -1.39
N ALA A 125 3.47 4.95 -0.61
CA ALA A 125 2.28 4.11 -0.53
C ALA A 125 1.81 3.98 0.91
N HIS A 126 0.51 3.96 1.10
CA HIS A 126 -0.13 3.78 2.40
C HIS A 126 -1.18 2.69 2.30
N GLY A 127 -1.40 2.01 3.39
CA GLY A 127 -2.38 0.96 3.47
C GLY A 127 -2.31 0.23 4.81
N TYR A 128 -2.64 -1.05 4.78
CA TYR A 128 -2.60 -1.91 5.96
C TYR A 128 -2.18 -3.33 5.56
N LYS A 129 -1.77 -4.10 6.55
CA LYS A 129 -1.48 -5.53 6.35
C LYS A 129 -2.38 -6.37 7.24
N ALA A 130 -2.84 -7.48 6.70
CA ALA A 130 -3.73 -8.43 7.37
C ALA A 130 -3.61 -9.83 6.74
N LEU A 131 -4.28 -10.78 7.37
CA LEU A 131 -4.41 -12.14 6.84
C LEU A 131 -5.24 -12.17 5.54
#